data_263f38dd541ca2d3d0da4edf318893a7
#
_entry.id   263f38dd541ca2d3d0da4edf318893a7
#
_cell.length_a   1.000
_cell.length_b   1.000
_cell.length_c   1.000
_cell.angle_alpha   90.00
_cell.angle_beta   90.00
_cell.angle_gamma   90.00
#
_symmetry.space_group_name_H-M   'P 1'
#
loop_
_entity.id
_entity.type
_entity.pdbx_description
1 polymer ?
#
loop_
_entity_poly.entity_id
_entity_poly.type
_entity_poly.pdbx_seq_one_letter_code
_entity_poly.pdbx_strand_id
1 'polypeptide(L)'
;MCPRQGSFTLLLLVGLVTACSVPEQRSTATSTHSVAPASTWSDSADQVSTYIRCIFQDRDGNLWFGTTTDGAVRYDGHSLDHFNARNGFGSDWVNAIAQDAHGDLWFATRDGAVCYDGATFLRYTTTDGLASDHIWSMLVDRDDGLWFGTYEGVSRFQGGRFSAFPIPAADLSKHPYYEDPKLIQAIVQDKAGAIWFATKVGAYRYSGDRLMRCSGPDSLCSDFVNTILQENSGRLLFGTRFSGLCAYMGNTLDTVFAELGNENVGMLYQQTDGTLWMGLNAVGLCRSDGATLTRYDADDGAGIRVVFCMLEDDRGRLWVGTGAGLYRYEGGRFTNVTKEDLLEVGLQ
;
A
#
# COMPACT_ATOMS: atom_id res chain seq x y z
N MET A 1 -22.11 -16.64 6.69
CA MET A 1 -23.51 -16.28 6.92
C MET A 1 -23.54 -14.88 7.47
N CYS A 2 -23.76 -13.88 6.67
CA CYS A 2 -24.05 -12.52 7.11
C CYS A 2 -25.33 -12.09 6.41
N PRO A 3 -26.38 -11.56 7.04
CA PRO A 3 -26.42 -10.18 7.47
C PRO A 3 -27.29 -9.89 8.70
N ARG A 4 -27.01 -8.81 9.43
CA ARG A 4 -28.00 -8.13 10.29
C ARG A 4 -28.03 -6.64 9.95
N GLN A 5 -29.22 -6.18 9.57
CA GLN A 5 -29.56 -4.77 9.37
C GLN A 5 -29.74 -4.06 10.71
N GLY A 6 -29.25 -2.82 10.80
CA GLY A 6 -29.57 -1.89 11.88
C GLY A 6 -29.57 -0.47 11.35
N SER A 7 -30.75 0.15 11.33
CA SER A 7 -30.98 1.54 10.97
C SER A 7 -30.44 2.48 12.05
N PHE A 8 -29.75 3.57 11.69
CA PHE A 8 -29.53 4.71 12.58
C PHE A 8 -29.77 6.05 11.90
N THR A 9 -30.38 6.92 12.66
CA THR A 9 -30.97 8.20 12.35
C THR A 9 -29.90 9.32 12.27
N LEU A 10 -30.06 10.21 11.31
CA LEU A 10 -29.20 11.34 10.97
C LEU A 10 -29.41 12.53 11.94
N LEU A 11 -28.34 13.09 12.49
CA LEU A 11 -28.33 14.42 13.13
C LEU A 11 -27.31 15.32 12.40
N LEU A 12 -27.81 16.38 11.78
CA LEU A 12 -27.01 17.44 11.14
C LEU A 12 -26.49 18.42 12.21
N LEU A 13 -25.18 18.69 12.20
CA LEU A 13 -24.59 19.84 12.86
C LEU A 13 -23.72 20.62 11.85
N VAL A 14 -24.15 21.86 11.59
CA VAL A 14 -23.41 22.81 10.74
C VAL A 14 -22.41 23.56 11.62
N GLY A 15 -21.10 23.44 11.29
CA GLY A 15 -20.02 24.19 11.92
C GLY A 15 -19.26 25.00 10.85
N LEU A 16 -19.28 26.32 10.99
CA LEU A 16 -18.45 27.24 10.21
C LEU A 16 -16.98 27.09 10.60
N VAL A 17 -16.11 26.90 9.61
CA VAL A 17 -14.66 26.91 9.80
C VAL A 17 -14.07 28.10 9.03
N THR A 18 -13.52 29.06 9.77
CA THR A 18 -12.71 30.16 9.26
C THR A 18 -11.33 29.65 8.83
N ALA A 19 -10.94 29.92 7.61
CA ALA A 19 -9.63 29.58 7.08
C ALA A 19 -8.54 30.48 7.67
N CYS A 20 -7.55 29.87 8.33
CA CYS A 20 -6.31 30.53 8.72
C CYS A 20 -5.22 30.12 7.73
N SER A 21 -4.68 31.06 6.97
CA SER A 21 -3.57 30.85 6.03
C SER A 21 -2.25 30.81 6.82
N VAL A 22 -1.56 29.67 6.74
CA VAL A 22 -0.18 29.50 7.25
C VAL A 22 0.79 29.72 6.10
N PRO A 23 1.87 30.52 6.25
CA PRO A 23 2.85 30.73 5.20
C PRO A 23 3.68 29.48 4.93
N GLU A 24 3.84 29.17 3.65
CA GLU A 24 4.58 28.05 3.10
C GLU A 24 6.09 28.22 3.32
N GLN A 25 6.69 27.40 4.18
CA GLN A 25 8.15 27.26 4.25
C GLN A 25 8.60 26.23 3.21
N ARG A 26 9.27 26.71 2.15
CA ARG A 26 10.03 25.82 1.26
C ARG A 26 11.19 25.20 2.04
N SER A 27 11.09 23.91 2.34
CA SER A 27 12.17 23.13 2.92
C SER A 27 13.16 22.74 1.81
N THR A 28 14.39 23.26 1.89
CA THR A 28 15.54 22.76 1.13
C THR A 28 16.17 21.64 1.94
N ALA A 29 15.78 20.39 1.69
CA ALA A 29 16.40 19.23 2.32
C ALA A 29 17.81 19.01 1.77
N THR A 30 18.76 18.76 2.66
CA THR A 30 20.14 18.42 2.30
C THR A 30 20.27 16.90 2.15
N SER A 31 20.70 16.42 0.97
CA SER A 31 20.89 14.99 0.72
C SER A 31 22.18 14.51 1.40
N THR A 32 22.07 13.48 2.26
CA THR A 32 23.21 12.80 2.85
C THR A 32 23.22 11.33 2.45
N HIS A 33 24.37 10.82 1.99
CA HIS A 33 24.57 9.40 1.77
C HIS A 33 25.01 8.74 3.07
N SER A 34 24.26 7.72 3.54
CA SER A 34 24.61 6.90 4.69
C SER A 34 25.13 5.55 4.19
N VAL A 35 26.36 5.20 4.57
CA VAL A 35 26.92 3.86 4.30
C VAL A 35 26.52 2.97 5.45
N ALA A 36 25.62 2.00 5.19
CA ALA A 36 25.26 0.98 6.16
C ALA A 36 26.31 -0.15 6.18
N PRO A 37 26.61 -0.75 7.34
CA PRO A 37 27.49 -1.92 7.39
C PRO A 37 26.82 -3.14 6.73
N ALA A 38 27.63 -4.03 6.16
CA ALA A 38 27.21 -5.22 5.45
C ALA A 38 26.15 -6.05 6.20
N SER A 39 25.04 -6.38 5.50
CA SER A 39 24.02 -7.27 6.01
C SER A 39 24.46 -8.72 5.83
N THR A 40 24.15 -9.57 6.82
CA THR A 40 24.29 -11.01 6.69
C THR A 40 23.12 -11.56 5.86
N TRP A 41 23.40 -12.18 4.72
CA TRP A 41 22.41 -12.86 3.90
C TRP A 41 22.06 -14.20 4.54
N SER A 42 20.77 -14.44 4.84
CA SER A 42 20.30 -15.77 5.23
C SER A 42 20.00 -16.63 4.00
N ASP A 43 20.12 -17.94 4.14
CA ASP A 43 19.71 -18.87 3.08
C ASP A 43 18.19 -18.75 2.85
N SER A 44 17.74 -18.88 1.59
CA SER A 44 16.32 -18.71 1.22
C SER A 44 15.36 -19.65 1.97
N ALA A 45 15.86 -20.78 2.45
CA ALA A 45 15.09 -21.75 3.23
C ALA A 45 14.67 -21.21 4.63
N ASP A 46 15.45 -20.30 5.19
CA ASP A 46 15.23 -19.75 6.53
C ASP A 46 14.34 -18.51 6.53
N GLN A 47 14.06 -17.94 5.36
CA GLN A 47 13.22 -16.76 5.25
C GLN A 47 11.73 -17.08 5.39
N VAL A 48 10.93 -16.11 5.87
CA VAL A 48 9.46 -16.20 5.89
C VAL A 48 8.92 -16.46 4.49
N SER A 49 9.41 -15.71 3.50
CA SER A 49 9.26 -15.92 2.07
C SER A 49 10.27 -15.06 1.32
N THR A 50 10.61 -15.42 0.09
CA THR A 50 11.53 -14.66 -0.75
C THR A 50 10.97 -13.30 -1.15
N TYR A 51 9.65 -13.20 -1.39
CA TYR A 51 8.99 -11.97 -1.82
C TYR A 51 7.83 -11.64 -0.89
N ILE A 52 7.99 -10.58 -0.07
CA ILE A 52 6.94 -10.06 0.81
C ILE A 52 6.29 -8.84 0.15
N ARG A 53 5.05 -9.03 -0.33
CA ARG A 53 4.30 -8.02 -1.09
C ARG A 53 3.54 -7.06 -0.22
N CYS A 54 2.99 -7.53 0.90
CA CYS A 54 2.29 -6.71 1.88
C CYS A 54 2.52 -7.25 3.29
N ILE A 55 2.43 -6.34 4.25
CA ILE A 55 2.48 -6.64 5.69
C ILE A 55 1.27 -5.96 6.31
N PHE A 56 0.56 -6.68 7.17
CA PHE A 56 -0.61 -6.17 7.86
C PHE A 56 -0.61 -6.66 9.31
N GLN A 57 -0.97 -5.80 10.26
CA GLN A 57 -1.23 -6.20 11.65
C GLN A 57 -2.72 -6.21 11.88
N ASP A 58 -3.28 -7.36 12.29
CA ASP A 58 -4.70 -7.45 12.63
C ASP A 58 -4.98 -6.87 14.03
N ARG A 59 -6.26 -6.77 14.40
CA ARG A 59 -6.69 -6.20 15.69
C ARG A 59 -6.30 -7.05 16.89
N ASP A 60 -5.96 -8.32 16.68
CA ASP A 60 -5.48 -9.23 17.71
C ASP A 60 -3.96 -9.15 17.88
N GLY A 61 -3.29 -8.29 17.08
CA GLY A 61 -1.85 -8.06 17.08
C GLY A 61 -1.04 -9.04 16.25
N ASN A 62 -1.68 -9.97 15.52
CA ASN A 62 -0.96 -10.89 14.64
C ASN A 62 -0.41 -10.13 13.42
N LEU A 63 0.81 -10.47 12.99
CA LEU A 63 1.38 -9.99 11.76
C LEU A 63 1.05 -10.96 10.61
N TRP A 64 0.57 -10.39 9.53
CA TRP A 64 0.25 -11.11 8.30
C TRP A 64 1.17 -10.66 7.17
N PHE A 65 1.75 -11.62 6.49
CA PHE A 65 2.65 -11.39 5.36
C PHE A 65 2.00 -11.96 4.10
N GLY A 66 1.69 -11.09 3.15
CA GLY A 66 1.27 -11.52 1.82
C GLY A 66 2.49 -11.73 0.93
N THR A 67 2.57 -12.87 0.29
CA THR A 67 3.72 -13.30 -0.50
C THR A 67 3.36 -13.57 -1.95
N THR A 68 4.35 -13.85 -2.80
CA THR A 68 4.10 -14.19 -4.22
C THR A 68 4.16 -15.70 -4.51
N THR A 69 4.57 -16.51 -3.56
CA THR A 69 4.79 -17.97 -3.78
C THR A 69 4.26 -18.84 -2.66
N ASP A 70 4.03 -18.27 -1.48
CA ASP A 70 3.70 -19.01 -0.27
C ASP A 70 2.31 -18.66 0.29
N GLY A 71 1.55 -17.82 -0.45
CA GLY A 71 0.24 -17.34 -0.04
C GLY A 71 0.31 -16.28 1.05
N ALA A 72 -0.49 -16.43 2.11
CA ALA A 72 -0.44 -15.62 3.31
C ALA A 72 0.26 -16.38 4.44
N VAL A 73 1.11 -15.67 5.20
CA VAL A 73 1.76 -16.21 6.40
C VAL A 73 1.32 -15.38 7.60
N ARG A 74 0.82 -16.03 8.65
CA ARG A 74 0.44 -15.39 9.92
C ARG A 74 1.51 -15.66 10.96
N TYR A 75 1.91 -14.64 11.68
CA TYR A 75 2.73 -14.72 12.88
C TYR A 75 1.95 -14.19 14.09
N ASP A 76 1.71 -15.04 15.07
CA ASP A 76 0.94 -14.72 16.29
C ASP A 76 1.83 -14.37 17.50
N GLY A 77 3.12 -14.17 17.28
CA GLY A 77 4.13 -13.98 18.32
C GLY A 77 4.81 -15.26 18.79
N HIS A 78 4.33 -16.44 18.38
CA HIS A 78 4.85 -17.75 18.84
C HIS A 78 5.01 -18.76 17.71
N SER A 79 4.17 -18.68 16.69
CA SER A 79 4.12 -19.62 15.58
C SER A 79 3.90 -18.94 14.23
N LEU A 80 4.27 -19.64 13.17
CA LEU A 80 4.02 -19.25 11.79
C LEU A 80 3.02 -20.21 11.16
N ASP A 81 1.85 -19.68 10.76
CA ASP A 81 0.85 -20.42 10.01
C ASP A 81 0.87 -20.00 8.54
N HIS A 82 0.85 -20.97 7.65
CA HIS A 82 0.88 -20.77 6.20
C HIS A 82 -0.48 -21.08 5.59
N PHE A 83 -1.00 -20.16 4.79
CA PHE A 83 -2.27 -20.24 4.07
C PHE A 83 -2.04 -20.07 2.58
N ASN A 84 -2.22 -21.14 1.81
CA ASN A 84 -1.90 -21.20 0.39
C ASN A 84 -2.90 -22.06 -0.41
N ALA A 85 -2.68 -22.23 -1.70
CA ALA A 85 -3.56 -23.00 -2.57
C ALA A 85 -3.75 -24.47 -2.12
N ARG A 86 -2.81 -25.02 -1.36
CA ARG A 86 -2.82 -26.46 -0.97
C ARG A 86 -3.67 -26.72 0.28
N ASN A 87 -3.92 -25.72 1.10
CA ASN A 87 -4.65 -25.87 2.38
C ASN A 87 -6.00 -25.13 2.43
N GLY A 88 -6.57 -24.83 1.25
CA GLY A 88 -7.92 -24.27 1.15
C GLY A 88 -7.99 -22.75 1.06
N PHE A 89 -6.88 -22.03 1.20
CA PHE A 89 -6.84 -20.58 1.00
C PHE A 89 -7.08 -20.19 -0.46
N GLY A 90 -6.63 -21.01 -1.40
CA GLY A 90 -7.00 -20.89 -2.82
C GLY A 90 -6.08 -20.01 -3.67
N SER A 91 -5.00 -19.45 -3.12
CA SER A 91 -3.98 -18.72 -3.89
C SER A 91 -2.62 -18.82 -3.20
N ASP A 92 -1.56 -18.80 -4.00
CA ASP A 92 -0.17 -18.68 -3.53
C ASP A 92 0.35 -17.23 -3.63
N TRP A 93 -0.46 -16.31 -4.15
CA TRP A 93 -0.06 -14.92 -4.37
C TRP A 93 -1.03 -13.93 -3.72
N VAL A 94 -0.54 -13.15 -2.76
CA VAL A 94 -1.30 -12.13 -2.02
C VAL A 94 -0.67 -10.76 -2.23
N ASN A 95 -1.44 -9.81 -2.75
CA ASN A 95 -0.99 -8.45 -3.03
C ASN A 95 -1.34 -7.43 -1.94
N ALA A 96 -2.48 -7.63 -1.26
CA ALA A 96 -2.92 -6.76 -0.18
C ALA A 96 -3.75 -7.53 0.84
N ILE A 97 -3.73 -7.05 2.09
CA ILE A 97 -4.49 -7.59 3.21
C ILE A 97 -5.16 -6.43 3.93
N ALA A 98 -6.41 -6.60 4.33
CA ALA A 98 -7.14 -5.64 5.14
C ALA A 98 -8.11 -6.37 6.08
N GLN A 99 -8.57 -5.68 7.12
CA GLN A 99 -9.56 -6.19 8.05
C GLN A 99 -10.77 -5.26 8.04
N ASP A 100 -11.95 -5.83 7.86
CA ASP A 100 -13.21 -5.07 7.86
C ASP A 100 -13.70 -4.75 9.29
N ALA A 101 -14.82 -4.02 9.41
CA ALA A 101 -15.36 -3.64 10.71
C ALA A 101 -15.87 -4.84 11.54
N HIS A 102 -16.18 -5.96 10.90
CA HIS A 102 -16.63 -7.19 11.56
C HIS A 102 -15.46 -8.00 12.13
N GLY A 103 -14.23 -7.69 11.72
CA GLY A 103 -13.03 -8.43 12.10
C GLY A 103 -12.60 -9.46 11.05
N ASP A 104 -13.36 -9.60 9.96
CA ASP A 104 -13.01 -10.52 8.89
C ASP A 104 -11.78 -9.99 8.11
N LEU A 105 -10.82 -10.88 7.83
CA LEU A 105 -9.65 -10.55 7.03
C LEU A 105 -9.93 -10.78 5.56
N TRP A 106 -9.58 -9.79 4.76
CA TRP A 106 -9.71 -9.83 3.32
C TRP A 106 -8.33 -9.83 2.66
N PHE A 107 -8.17 -10.71 1.69
CA PHE A 107 -6.92 -10.88 0.94
C PHE A 107 -7.19 -10.62 -0.54
N ALA A 108 -6.49 -9.65 -1.09
CA ALA A 108 -6.44 -9.41 -2.52
C ALA A 108 -5.42 -10.35 -3.15
N THR A 109 -5.89 -11.32 -3.92
CA THR A 109 -5.01 -12.34 -4.49
C THR A 109 -4.97 -12.29 -6.02
N ARG A 110 -4.12 -13.13 -6.61
CA ARG A 110 -4.09 -13.33 -8.06
C ARG A 110 -5.27 -14.18 -8.56
N ASP A 111 -5.92 -14.91 -7.65
CA ASP A 111 -6.94 -15.91 -7.96
C ASP A 111 -8.32 -15.52 -7.39
N GLY A 112 -8.54 -14.24 -7.07
CA GLY A 112 -9.77 -13.70 -6.50
C GLY A 112 -9.57 -13.00 -5.17
N ALA A 113 -10.68 -12.57 -4.55
CA ALA A 113 -10.70 -12.06 -3.18
C ALA A 113 -10.99 -13.22 -2.22
N VAL A 114 -10.18 -13.32 -1.16
CA VAL A 114 -10.40 -14.32 -0.11
C VAL A 114 -10.81 -13.61 1.17
N CYS A 115 -11.92 -14.01 1.77
CA CYS A 115 -12.38 -13.57 3.08
C CYS A 115 -12.11 -14.67 4.10
N TYR A 116 -11.61 -14.31 5.29
CA TYR A 116 -11.34 -15.20 6.41
C TYR A 116 -12.01 -14.69 7.68
N ASP A 117 -12.94 -15.46 8.22
CA ASP A 117 -13.72 -15.15 9.42
C ASP A 117 -13.06 -15.64 10.74
N GLY A 118 -11.80 -16.06 10.68
CA GLY A 118 -11.09 -16.68 11.80
C GLY A 118 -11.15 -18.20 11.81
N ALA A 119 -12.02 -18.82 11.00
CA ALA A 119 -12.21 -20.27 10.95
C ALA A 119 -12.24 -20.83 9.52
N THR A 120 -12.87 -20.12 8.59
CA THR A 120 -13.10 -20.59 7.22
C THR A 120 -12.68 -19.54 6.18
N PHE A 121 -12.25 -20.03 5.01
CA PHE A 121 -11.95 -19.19 3.86
C PHE A 121 -13.13 -19.21 2.87
N LEU A 122 -13.58 -18.03 2.45
CA LEU A 122 -14.55 -17.86 1.39
C LEU A 122 -13.89 -17.10 0.25
N ARG A 123 -13.82 -17.71 -0.93
CA ARG A 123 -13.22 -17.09 -2.12
C ARG A 123 -14.28 -16.54 -3.05
N TYR A 124 -14.05 -15.33 -3.54
CA TYR A 124 -14.86 -14.63 -4.53
C TYR A 124 -14.06 -14.40 -5.81
N THR A 125 -14.70 -14.62 -6.93
CA THR A 125 -14.11 -14.56 -8.26
C THR A 125 -14.96 -13.74 -9.22
N THR A 126 -14.60 -13.71 -10.49
CA THR A 126 -15.41 -13.12 -11.56
C THR A 126 -16.79 -13.74 -11.68
N THR A 127 -16.98 -14.98 -11.25
CA THR A 127 -18.33 -15.61 -11.19
C THR A 127 -19.22 -15.01 -10.12
N ASP A 128 -18.64 -14.32 -9.12
CA ASP A 128 -19.37 -13.64 -8.05
C ASP A 128 -19.51 -12.14 -8.33
N GLY A 129 -19.01 -11.66 -9.49
CA GLY A 129 -19.14 -10.27 -9.94
C GLY A 129 -17.89 -9.41 -9.78
N LEU A 130 -16.73 -9.99 -9.42
CA LEU A 130 -15.45 -9.29 -9.53
C LEU A 130 -15.14 -8.92 -10.98
N ALA A 131 -14.53 -7.77 -11.21
CA ALA A 131 -14.10 -7.34 -12.55
C ALA A 131 -12.97 -8.22 -13.12
N SER A 132 -12.10 -8.72 -12.25
CA SER A 132 -11.04 -9.68 -12.59
C SER A 132 -10.63 -10.44 -11.33
N ASP A 133 -10.24 -11.71 -11.49
CA ASP A 133 -9.69 -12.52 -10.40
C ASP A 133 -8.31 -12.01 -9.95
N HIS A 134 -7.59 -11.31 -10.84
CA HIS A 134 -6.29 -10.75 -10.52
C HIS A 134 -6.45 -9.37 -9.84
N ILE A 135 -6.40 -9.37 -8.50
CA ILE A 135 -6.56 -8.18 -7.69
C ILE A 135 -5.17 -7.66 -7.30
N TRP A 136 -4.93 -6.36 -7.50
CA TRP A 136 -3.64 -5.73 -7.23
C TRP A 136 -3.64 -4.90 -5.95
N SER A 137 -4.73 -4.19 -5.68
CA SER A 137 -4.88 -3.30 -4.54
C SER A 137 -6.25 -3.44 -3.90
N MET A 138 -6.35 -3.07 -2.62
CA MET A 138 -7.60 -3.14 -1.86
C MET A 138 -7.68 -2.02 -0.83
N LEU A 139 -8.90 -1.59 -0.55
CA LEU A 139 -9.21 -0.64 0.52
C LEU A 139 -10.50 -1.08 1.22
N VAL A 140 -10.52 -1.01 2.54
CA VAL A 140 -11.75 -0.95 3.36
C VAL A 140 -12.01 0.52 3.64
N ASP A 141 -13.12 1.06 3.15
CA ASP A 141 -13.49 2.45 3.38
C ASP A 141 -14.13 2.65 4.78
N ARG A 142 -14.34 3.91 5.19
CA ARG A 142 -14.88 4.23 6.52
C ARG A 142 -16.33 3.78 6.73
N ASP A 143 -17.04 3.49 5.64
CA ASP A 143 -18.41 2.99 5.65
C ASP A 143 -18.44 1.45 5.50
N ASP A 144 -17.30 0.80 5.75
CA ASP A 144 -17.08 -0.65 5.64
C ASP A 144 -17.34 -1.20 4.22
N GLY A 145 -17.25 -0.35 3.22
CA GLY A 145 -17.24 -0.75 1.82
C GLY A 145 -15.86 -1.25 1.40
N LEU A 146 -15.78 -2.41 0.75
CA LEU A 146 -14.51 -2.90 0.22
C LEU A 146 -14.37 -2.52 -1.25
N TRP A 147 -13.18 -2.03 -1.58
CA TRP A 147 -12.79 -1.66 -2.93
C TRP A 147 -11.65 -2.52 -3.39
N PHE A 148 -11.78 -3.13 -4.54
CA PHE A 148 -10.79 -4.03 -5.14
C PHE A 148 -10.30 -3.43 -6.45
N GLY A 149 -9.03 -3.05 -6.49
CA GLY A 149 -8.34 -2.61 -7.69
C GLY A 149 -7.80 -3.82 -8.43
N THR A 150 -8.34 -4.08 -9.60
CA THR A 150 -8.02 -5.26 -10.40
C THR A 150 -7.32 -4.89 -11.70
N TYR A 151 -6.91 -5.88 -12.49
CA TYR A 151 -6.40 -5.68 -13.86
C TYR A 151 -7.47 -5.18 -14.83
N GLU A 152 -8.76 -5.40 -14.54
CA GLU A 152 -9.90 -4.98 -15.39
C GLU A 152 -10.70 -3.82 -14.78
N GLY A 153 -10.14 -3.07 -13.83
CA GLY A 153 -10.77 -1.92 -13.20
C GLY A 153 -11.07 -2.12 -11.73
N VAL A 154 -12.09 -1.43 -11.23
CA VAL A 154 -12.46 -1.44 -9.83
C VAL A 154 -13.74 -2.22 -9.61
N SER A 155 -13.73 -3.09 -8.61
CA SER A 155 -14.93 -3.70 -8.03
C SER A 155 -15.17 -3.16 -6.63
N ARG A 156 -16.43 -2.87 -6.30
CA ARG A 156 -16.86 -2.52 -4.96
C ARG A 156 -17.70 -3.66 -4.39
N PHE A 157 -17.35 -4.11 -3.18
CA PHE A 157 -18.16 -5.06 -2.43
C PHE A 157 -18.86 -4.33 -1.30
N GLN A 158 -20.19 -4.38 -1.31
CA GLN A 158 -21.02 -3.76 -0.29
C GLN A 158 -22.33 -4.52 -0.16
N GLY A 159 -22.78 -4.74 1.07
CA GLY A 159 -24.04 -5.48 1.32
C GLY A 159 -24.01 -6.92 0.79
N GLY A 160 -22.86 -7.58 0.79
CA GLY A 160 -22.69 -8.96 0.34
C GLY A 160 -22.63 -9.15 -1.19
N ARG A 161 -22.44 -8.08 -1.97
CA ARG A 161 -22.44 -8.13 -3.43
C ARG A 161 -21.30 -7.30 -4.05
N PHE A 162 -20.75 -7.82 -5.14
CA PHE A 162 -19.85 -7.06 -5.99
C PHE A 162 -20.61 -6.22 -7.00
N SER A 163 -20.07 -5.05 -7.28
CA SER A 163 -20.50 -4.18 -8.38
C SER A 163 -19.27 -3.56 -9.04
N ALA A 164 -19.29 -3.44 -10.36
CA ALA A 164 -18.24 -2.73 -11.08
C ALA A 164 -18.34 -1.22 -10.81
N PHE A 165 -17.18 -0.59 -10.54
CA PHE A 165 -17.09 0.85 -10.41
C PHE A 165 -16.43 1.42 -11.67
N PRO A 166 -17.05 2.40 -12.35
CA PRO A 166 -16.62 2.87 -13.65
C PRO A 166 -15.38 3.78 -13.56
N ILE A 167 -14.19 3.21 -13.72
CA ILE A 167 -12.95 3.96 -13.97
C ILE A 167 -12.71 3.94 -15.49
N PRO A 168 -12.47 5.08 -16.15
CA PRO A 168 -12.12 5.10 -17.57
C PRO A 168 -10.85 4.30 -17.84
N ALA A 169 -10.87 3.48 -18.90
CA ALA A 169 -9.66 2.80 -19.35
C ALA A 169 -8.60 3.81 -19.80
N ALA A 170 -7.34 3.50 -19.56
CA ALA A 170 -6.22 4.28 -20.02
C ALA A 170 -6.14 4.33 -21.55
N ASP A 171 -5.95 5.49 -22.14
CA ASP A 171 -5.48 5.60 -23.51
C ASP A 171 -3.97 5.36 -23.58
N LEU A 172 -3.58 4.15 -23.90
CA LEU A 172 -2.18 3.74 -24.00
C LEU A 172 -1.57 4.00 -25.39
N SER A 173 -2.26 4.68 -26.29
CA SER A 173 -1.74 4.99 -27.65
C SER A 173 -0.42 5.76 -27.61
N LYS A 174 -0.20 6.58 -26.55
CA LYS A 174 1.04 7.31 -26.31
C LYS A 174 2.10 6.50 -25.53
N HIS A 175 1.73 5.31 -25.05
CA HIS A 175 2.54 4.47 -24.19
C HIS A 175 2.43 3.00 -24.62
N PRO A 176 2.86 2.65 -25.86
CA PRO A 176 2.62 1.33 -26.47
C PRO A 176 3.29 0.16 -25.74
N TYR A 177 4.18 0.46 -24.78
CA TYR A 177 4.85 -0.55 -23.95
C TYR A 177 4.09 -0.90 -22.67
N TYR A 178 2.94 -0.26 -22.43
CA TYR A 178 2.11 -0.57 -21.26
C TYR A 178 0.99 -1.50 -21.68
N GLU A 179 0.96 -2.62 -21.01
CA GLU A 179 -0.18 -3.54 -20.98
C GLU A 179 -1.12 -3.12 -19.83
N ASP A 180 -2.31 -3.70 -19.78
CA ASP A 180 -3.30 -3.52 -18.70
C ASP A 180 -3.78 -2.07 -18.51
N PRO A 181 -4.55 -1.53 -19.46
CA PRO A 181 -5.03 -0.15 -19.44
C PRO A 181 -6.00 0.16 -18.28
N LYS A 182 -6.53 -0.87 -17.62
CA LYS A 182 -7.50 -0.74 -16.53
C LYS A 182 -6.91 -1.07 -15.17
N LEU A 183 -5.61 -1.44 -15.10
CA LEU A 183 -4.97 -1.80 -13.82
C LEU A 183 -5.02 -0.65 -12.83
N ILE A 184 -5.49 -0.94 -11.62
CA ILE A 184 -5.54 -0.02 -10.49
C ILE A 184 -4.39 -0.34 -9.54
N GLN A 185 -3.40 0.54 -9.50
CA GLN A 185 -2.16 0.35 -8.74
C GLN A 185 -2.37 0.50 -7.23
N ALA A 186 -3.14 1.50 -6.82
CA ALA A 186 -3.46 1.76 -5.43
C ALA A 186 -4.85 2.39 -5.28
N ILE A 187 -5.47 2.15 -4.13
CA ILE A 187 -6.73 2.75 -3.72
C ILE A 187 -6.56 3.29 -2.30
N VAL A 188 -6.89 4.57 -2.08
CA VAL A 188 -6.75 5.23 -0.77
C VAL A 188 -7.98 6.09 -0.50
N GLN A 189 -8.45 6.13 0.75
CA GLN A 189 -9.44 7.09 1.19
C GLN A 189 -8.76 8.23 1.94
N ASP A 190 -8.98 9.47 1.50
CA ASP A 190 -8.44 10.66 2.17
C ASP A 190 -9.22 11.01 3.46
N LYS A 191 -8.66 11.93 4.27
CA LYS A 191 -9.29 12.38 5.53
C LYS A 191 -10.64 13.05 5.31
N ALA A 192 -10.91 13.57 4.11
CA ALA A 192 -12.18 14.16 3.72
C ALA A 192 -13.21 13.11 3.24
N GLY A 193 -12.82 11.83 3.15
CA GLY A 193 -13.67 10.72 2.74
C GLY A 193 -13.67 10.44 1.23
N ALA A 194 -12.92 11.20 0.43
CA ALA A 194 -12.82 10.91 -0.99
C ALA A 194 -11.94 9.68 -1.25
N ILE A 195 -12.33 8.85 -2.22
CA ILE A 195 -11.57 7.69 -2.67
C ILE A 195 -10.69 8.10 -3.85
N TRP A 196 -9.42 7.74 -3.76
CA TRP A 196 -8.42 8.01 -4.77
C TRP A 196 -7.94 6.73 -5.41
N PHE A 197 -7.79 6.75 -6.73
CA PHE A 197 -7.33 5.61 -7.52
C PHE A 197 -6.06 5.99 -8.26
N ALA A 198 -4.99 5.24 -8.05
CA ALA A 198 -3.77 5.34 -8.82
C ALA A 198 -3.86 4.47 -10.08
N THR A 199 -3.60 5.06 -11.23
CA THR A 199 -3.66 4.36 -12.52
C THR A 199 -2.44 4.65 -13.39
N LYS A 200 -2.32 3.93 -14.51
CA LYS A 200 -1.27 4.17 -15.51
C LYS A 200 -1.43 5.49 -16.29
N VAL A 201 -2.55 6.20 -16.11
CA VAL A 201 -2.84 7.48 -16.78
C VAL A 201 -3.18 8.58 -15.80
N GLY A 202 -2.74 8.44 -14.57
CA GLY A 202 -2.89 9.45 -13.53
C GLY A 202 -3.71 9.00 -12.34
N ALA A 203 -4.06 9.94 -11.50
CA ALA A 203 -4.92 9.72 -10.35
C ALA A 203 -6.36 10.14 -10.65
N TYR A 204 -7.31 9.36 -10.14
CA TYR A 204 -8.71 9.72 -10.12
C TYR A 204 -9.18 9.92 -8.69
N ARG A 205 -10.01 10.92 -8.48
CA ARG A 205 -10.66 11.23 -7.20
C ARG A 205 -12.16 11.03 -7.33
N TYR A 206 -12.72 10.21 -6.46
CA TYR A 206 -14.16 10.01 -6.33
C TYR A 206 -14.67 10.67 -5.05
N SER A 207 -15.60 11.61 -5.19
CA SER A 207 -16.19 12.33 -4.06
C SER A 207 -17.56 12.85 -4.44
N GLY A 208 -18.58 12.68 -3.58
CA GLY A 208 -19.93 13.17 -3.80
C GLY A 208 -20.52 12.69 -5.13
N ASP A 209 -20.39 11.43 -5.45
CA ASP A 209 -20.84 10.75 -6.69
C ASP A 209 -20.18 11.25 -8.00
N ARG A 210 -19.10 12.03 -7.88
CA ARG A 210 -18.32 12.50 -9.01
C ARG A 210 -16.93 11.87 -9.04
N LEU A 211 -16.59 11.30 -10.19
CA LEU A 211 -15.24 10.86 -10.52
C LEU A 211 -14.54 11.95 -11.35
N MET A 212 -13.39 12.40 -10.88
CA MET A 212 -12.57 13.42 -11.57
C MET A 212 -11.16 12.89 -11.76
N ARG A 213 -10.59 13.13 -12.94
CA ARG A 213 -9.16 12.90 -13.17
C ARG A 213 -8.36 14.09 -12.60
N CYS A 214 -7.33 13.81 -11.81
CA CYS A 214 -6.50 14.82 -11.13
C CYS A 214 -5.14 15.04 -11.79
N SER A 215 -4.88 14.38 -12.91
CA SER A 215 -3.70 14.60 -13.74
C SER A 215 -4.15 15.17 -15.08
N GLY A 216 -3.50 16.21 -15.52
CA GLY A 216 -3.78 16.91 -16.79
C GLY A 216 -2.49 17.19 -17.55
N PRO A 217 -2.58 17.63 -18.82
CA PRO A 217 -1.42 17.90 -19.67
C PRO A 217 -0.48 18.98 -19.10
N ASP A 218 -0.97 19.82 -18.18
CA ASP A 218 -0.21 20.89 -17.53
C ASP A 218 0.23 20.50 -16.11
N SER A 219 -0.04 19.26 -15.65
CA SER A 219 0.42 18.80 -14.35
C SER A 219 1.89 18.41 -14.42
N LEU A 220 2.67 18.87 -13.44
CA LEU A 220 4.09 18.51 -13.28
C LEU A 220 4.33 17.02 -13.01
N CYS A 221 3.28 16.28 -12.68
CA CYS A 221 3.34 14.88 -12.33
C CYS A 221 3.09 13.97 -13.52
N SER A 222 3.83 12.88 -13.57
CA SER A 222 3.66 11.81 -14.56
C SER A 222 2.22 11.29 -14.57
N ASP A 223 1.76 10.90 -15.73
CA ASP A 223 0.48 10.20 -15.85
C ASP A 223 0.48 8.84 -15.17
N PHE A 224 1.63 8.19 -14.99
CA PHE A 224 1.72 6.88 -14.36
C PHE A 224 1.93 7.02 -12.84
N VAL A 225 0.86 6.84 -12.07
CA VAL A 225 0.88 6.84 -10.60
C VAL A 225 0.95 5.42 -10.06
N ASN A 226 1.99 5.10 -9.27
CA ASN A 226 2.19 3.79 -8.66
C ASN A 226 1.51 3.67 -7.31
N THR A 227 1.61 4.73 -6.50
CA THR A 227 1.16 4.72 -5.10
C THR A 227 0.65 6.07 -4.68
N ILE A 228 -0.23 6.09 -3.68
CA ILE A 228 -0.80 7.29 -3.07
C ILE A 228 -0.67 7.15 -1.56
N LEU A 229 -0.29 8.23 -0.89
CA LEU A 229 -0.25 8.33 0.56
C LEU A 229 -0.83 9.67 1.00
N GLN A 230 -1.69 9.68 2.01
CA GLN A 230 -2.02 10.90 2.71
C GLN A 230 -1.18 11.03 3.97
N GLU A 231 -0.37 12.08 4.03
CA GLU A 231 0.44 12.39 5.21
C GLU A 231 -0.42 12.78 6.42
N ASN A 232 0.20 12.73 7.60
CA ASN A 232 -0.41 13.21 8.85
C ASN A 232 -0.84 14.68 8.76
N SER A 233 -0.13 15.49 7.98
CA SER A 233 -0.47 16.88 7.63
C SER A 233 -1.76 17.02 6.83
N GLY A 234 -2.25 15.95 6.21
CA GLY A 234 -3.38 15.92 5.28
C GLY A 234 -3.00 16.10 3.82
N ARG A 235 -1.72 16.39 3.52
CA ARG A 235 -1.20 16.48 2.15
C ARG A 235 -1.22 15.10 1.51
N LEU A 236 -1.66 15.01 0.24
CA LEU A 236 -1.61 13.78 -0.53
C LEU A 236 -0.33 13.74 -1.35
N LEU A 237 0.37 12.62 -1.27
CA LEU A 237 1.57 12.32 -2.03
C LEU A 237 1.27 11.26 -3.08
N PHE A 238 1.85 11.43 -4.27
CA PHE A 238 1.72 10.53 -5.40
C PHE A 238 3.12 10.07 -5.83
N GLY A 239 3.42 8.80 -5.58
CA GLY A 239 4.62 8.17 -6.13
C GLY A 239 4.39 7.82 -7.59
N THR A 240 5.26 8.33 -8.47
CA THR A 240 5.10 8.17 -9.91
C THR A 240 6.21 7.32 -10.51
N ARG A 241 5.97 6.83 -11.73
CA ARG A 241 6.96 6.01 -12.44
C ARG A 241 8.09 6.82 -13.07
N PHE A 242 7.83 8.08 -13.45
CA PHE A 242 8.74 8.85 -14.28
C PHE A 242 9.00 10.28 -13.80
N SER A 243 8.36 10.72 -12.72
CA SER A 243 8.44 12.09 -12.24
C SER A 243 8.68 12.17 -10.73
N GLY A 244 9.25 11.08 -10.16
CA GLY A 244 9.55 11.05 -8.73
C GLY A 244 8.30 11.14 -7.87
N LEU A 245 8.32 12.05 -6.91
CA LEU A 245 7.24 12.27 -5.95
C LEU A 245 6.53 13.59 -6.22
N CYS A 246 5.21 13.54 -6.26
CA CYS A 246 4.34 14.71 -6.42
C CYS A 246 3.43 14.88 -5.20
N ALA A 247 3.09 16.11 -4.86
CA ALA A 247 2.15 16.45 -3.82
C ALA A 247 0.92 17.16 -4.37
N TYR A 248 -0.26 16.80 -3.87
CA TYR A 248 -1.52 17.48 -4.17
C TYR A 248 -1.87 18.45 -3.05
N MET A 249 -2.00 19.72 -3.44
CA MET A 249 -2.32 20.84 -2.55
C MET A 249 -3.70 21.43 -2.84
N GLY A 250 -4.70 20.56 -2.96
CA GLY A 250 -6.09 20.96 -3.17
C GLY A 250 -6.49 21.28 -4.62
N ASN A 251 -5.65 21.97 -5.40
CA ASN A 251 -5.90 22.28 -6.82
C ASN A 251 -4.64 22.18 -7.69
N THR A 252 -3.46 22.06 -7.09
CA THR A 252 -2.17 21.95 -7.79
C THR A 252 -1.50 20.64 -7.47
N LEU A 253 -0.69 20.16 -8.42
CA LEU A 253 0.22 19.03 -8.23
C LEU A 253 1.62 19.58 -8.41
N ASP A 254 2.40 19.60 -7.34
CA ASP A 254 3.77 20.09 -7.32
C ASP A 254 4.77 18.94 -7.12
N THR A 255 5.90 19.00 -7.79
CA THR A 255 7.00 18.06 -7.51
C THR A 255 7.59 18.37 -6.14
N VAL A 256 7.73 17.35 -5.31
CA VAL A 256 8.38 17.44 -4.00
C VAL A 256 9.62 16.55 -4.00
N PHE A 257 10.64 16.94 -3.22
CA PHE A 257 11.95 16.28 -3.23
C PHE A 257 12.54 16.25 -4.65
N ALA A 258 12.87 17.45 -5.17
CA ALA A 258 13.47 17.60 -6.51
C ALA A 258 14.74 16.74 -6.71
N GLU A 259 15.40 16.38 -5.61
CA GLU A 259 16.56 15.50 -5.57
C GLU A 259 16.26 14.06 -6.00
N LEU A 260 14.99 13.65 -5.96
CA LEU A 260 14.55 12.36 -6.50
C LEU A 260 14.51 12.38 -8.05
N GLY A 261 14.45 13.55 -8.66
CA GLY A 261 14.37 13.68 -10.11
C GLY A 261 13.24 12.84 -10.71
N ASN A 262 13.59 12.00 -11.67
CA ASN A 262 12.66 11.10 -12.38
C ASN A 262 12.67 9.67 -11.82
N GLU A 263 13.04 9.49 -10.56
CA GLU A 263 13.05 8.17 -9.92
C GLU A 263 11.65 7.53 -9.92
N ASN A 264 11.64 6.20 -10.06
CA ASN A 264 10.42 5.41 -10.01
C ASN A 264 10.03 5.15 -8.55
N VAL A 265 9.14 5.99 -7.99
CA VAL A 265 8.64 5.83 -6.63
C VAL A 265 7.50 4.80 -6.63
N GLY A 266 7.79 3.60 -6.14
CA GLY A 266 6.87 2.47 -6.14
C GLY A 266 6.10 2.27 -4.84
N MET A 267 6.62 2.78 -3.72
CA MET A 267 6.04 2.63 -2.39
C MET A 267 6.21 3.92 -1.58
N LEU A 268 5.19 4.27 -0.80
CA LEU A 268 5.20 5.36 0.18
C LEU A 268 4.69 4.84 1.51
N TYR A 269 5.36 5.22 2.59
CA TYR A 269 4.96 4.90 3.95
C TYR A 269 5.34 6.05 4.89
N GLN A 270 4.43 6.44 5.80
CA GLN A 270 4.74 7.40 6.84
C GLN A 270 4.61 6.74 8.22
N GLN A 271 5.68 6.83 9.02
CA GLN A 271 5.67 6.39 10.40
C GLN A 271 4.82 7.31 11.27
N THR A 272 4.50 6.85 12.46
CA THR A 272 3.73 7.61 13.46
C THR A 272 4.45 8.89 13.90
N ASP A 273 5.78 8.92 13.89
CA ASP A 273 6.61 10.09 14.18
C ASP A 273 6.67 11.12 13.03
N GLY A 274 6.04 10.81 11.89
CA GLY A 274 6.01 11.66 10.70
C GLY A 274 7.13 11.37 9.69
N THR A 275 8.08 10.49 10.00
CA THR A 275 9.14 10.07 9.06
C THR A 275 8.52 9.45 7.80
N LEU A 276 8.90 9.98 6.63
CA LEU A 276 8.42 9.49 5.33
C LEU A 276 9.45 8.55 4.70
N TRP A 277 8.99 7.40 4.27
CA TRP A 277 9.76 6.41 3.53
C TRP A 277 9.27 6.30 2.10
N MET A 278 10.19 6.17 1.17
CA MET A 278 9.95 6.11 -0.27
C MET A 278 10.75 4.95 -0.88
N GLY A 279 10.05 3.93 -1.36
CA GLY A 279 10.66 2.84 -2.11
C GLY A 279 10.92 3.25 -3.55
N LEU A 280 12.18 3.24 -3.95
CA LEU A 280 12.64 3.55 -5.30
C LEU A 280 12.89 2.24 -6.03
N ASN A 281 12.09 1.94 -7.06
CA ASN A 281 12.21 0.67 -7.78
C ASN A 281 13.57 0.51 -8.43
N ALA A 282 14.25 -0.60 -8.15
CA ALA A 282 15.59 -0.97 -8.60
C ALA A 282 16.75 -0.12 -8.04
N VAL A 283 16.47 0.88 -7.21
CA VAL A 283 17.50 1.78 -6.65
C VAL A 283 17.68 1.52 -5.15
N GLY A 284 16.58 1.37 -4.41
CA GLY A 284 16.65 1.18 -2.96
C GLY A 284 15.54 1.92 -2.22
N LEU A 285 15.88 2.55 -1.10
CA LEU A 285 14.96 3.20 -0.20
C LEU A 285 15.43 4.60 0.16
N CYS A 286 14.51 5.55 0.25
CA CYS A 286 14.76 6.88 0.80
C CYS A 286 13.95 7.10 2.07
N ARG A 287 14.55 7.83 3.01
CA ARG A 287 13.92 8.29 4.26
C ARG A 287 14.00 9.80 4.34
N SER A 288 12.90 10.44 4.71
CA SER A 288 12.89 11.87 5.03
C SER A 288 12.25 12.12 6.41
N ASP A 289 12.92 12.95 7.22
CA ASP A 289 12.39 13.48 8.47
C ASP A 289 11.77 14.89 8.31
N GLY A 290 11.59 15.31 7.06
CA GLY A 290 11.10 16.66 6.71
C GLY A 290 12.21 17.69 6.53
N ALA A 291 13.41 17.47 7.05
CA ALA A 291 14.57 18.37 6.93
C ALA A 291 15.69 17.77 6.06
N THR A 292 15.87 16.45 6.16
CA THR A 292 16.92 15.72 5.44
C THR A 292 16.31 14.58 4.61
N LEU A 293 16.99 14.25 3.49
CA LEU A 293 16.70 13.09 2.69
C LEU A 293 17.90 12.14 2.78
N THR A 294 17.70 10.96 3.39
CA THR A 294 18.71 9.91 3.48
C THR A 294 18.41 8.82 2.48
N ARG A 295 19.38 8.41 1.69
CA ARG A 295 19.29 7.29 0.74
C ARG A 295 19.92 6.04 1.35
N TYR A 296 19.30 4.90 1.10
CA TYR A 296 19.79 3.56 1.39
C TYR A 296 19.85 2.82 0.06
N ASP A 297 21.01 2.85 -0.57
CA ASP A 297 21.19 2.24 -1.89
C ASP A 297 21.33 0.72 -1.78
N ALA A 298 21.01 0.03 -2.86
CA ALA A 298 21.10 -1.43 -2.92
C ALA A 298 22.52 -1.97 -2.65
N ASP A 299 23.54 -1.15 -2.91
CA ASP A 299 24.95 -1.50 -2.77
C ASP A 299 25.53 -1.16 -1.38
N ASP A 300 24.76 -0.49 -0.51
CA ASP A 300 25.16 -0.11 0.87
C ASP A 300 25.14 -1.29 1.88
N GLY A 301 25.12 -2.52 1.38
CA GLY A 301 25.19 -3.75 2.18
C GLY A 301 23.84 -4.27 2.69
N ALA A 302 22.76 -3.51 2.59
CA ALA A 302 21.43 -4.00 2.90
C ALA A 302 20.83 -4.89 1.78
N GLY A 303 21.34 -4.76 0.55
CA GLY A 303 20.90 -5.53 -0.61
C GLY A 303 19.45 -5.30 -1.04
N ILE A 304 18.79 -4.27 -0.47
CA ILE A 304 17.37 -3.99 -0.68
C ILE A 304 17.22 -3.20 -1.98
N ARG A 305 16.84 -3.89 -3.06
CA ARG A 305 16.64 -3.27 -4.38
C ARG A 305 15.20 -2.86 -4.66
N VAL A 306 14.24 -3.61 -4.11
CA VAL A 306 12.81 -3.37 -4.32
C VAL A 306 12.10 -3.53 -2.99
N VAL A 307 11.47 -2.43 -2.55
CA VAL A 307 10.61 -2.42 -1.37
C VAL A 307 9.17 -2.37 -1.84
N PHE A 308 8.37 -3.33 -1.39
CA PHE A 308 6.96 -3.42 -1.74
C PHE A 308 6.04 -2.80 -0.69
N CYS A 309 6.39 -2.95 0.58
CA CYS A 309 5.57 -2.49 1.69
C CYS A 309 6.41 -2.20 2.93
N MET A 310 5.85 -1.39 3.81
CA MET A 310 6.36 -1.16 5.17
C MET A 310 5.20 -1.14 6.16
N LEU A 311 5.46 -1.51 7.39
CA LEU A 311 4.53 -1.45 8.51
C LEU A 311 5.29 -1.14 9.80
N GLU A 312 4.83 -0.14 10.54
CA GLU A 312 5.19 0.05 11.95
C GLU A 312 4.13 -0.66 12.78
N ASP A 313 4.54 -1.69 13.53
CA ASP A 313 3.61 -2.46 14.35
C ASP A 313 3.26 -1.72 15.67
N ASP A 314 2.34 -2.27 16.45
CA ASP A 314 1.89 -1.71 17.72
C ASP A 314 2.98 -1.60 18.79
N ARG A 315 4.14 -2.24 18.59
CA ARG A 315 5.34 -2.14 19.41
C ARG A 315 6.35 -1.12 18.87
N GLY A 316 6.01 -0.41 17.78
CA GLY A 316 6.88 0.58 17.13
C GLY A 316 8.01 -0.04 16.30
N ARG A 317 7.95 -1.33 15.98
CA ARG A 317 8.94 -2.00 15.13
C ARG A 317 8.59 -1.77 13.67
N LEU A 318 9.57 -1.32 12.89
CA LEU A 318 9.37 -1.06 11.47
C LEU A 318 9.76 -2.28 10.63
N TRP A 319 8.76 -2.90 10.03
CA TRP A 319 8.88 -4.04 9.14
C TRP A 319 8.93 -3.60 7.69
N VAL A 320 9.76 -4.27 6.89
CA VAL A 320 9.98 -3.92 5.48
C VAL A 320 9.87 -5.18 4.63
N GLY A 321 8.86 -5.23 3.78
CA GLY A 321 8.65 -6.31 2.82
C GLY A 321 9.33 -6.00 1.49
N THR A 322 10.16 -6.92 1.02
CA THR A 322 11.04 -6.72 -0.13
C THR A 322 10.98 -7.87 -1.13
N GLY A 323 11.66 -7.67 -2.27
CA GLY A 323 11.95 -8.75 -3.24
C GLY A 323 13.08 -9.68 -2.82
N ALA A 324 13.59 -9.53 -1.59
CA ALA A 324 14.66 -10.36 -1.02
C ALA A 324 14.32 -10.83 0.41
N GLY A 325 13.03 -10.85 0.76
CA GLY A 325 12.53 -11.31 2.06
C GLY A 325 12.01 -10.21 2.96
N LEU A 326 11.85 -10.56 4.24
CA LEU A 326 11.41 -9.68 5.32
C LEU A 326 12.61 -9.03 6.01
N TYR A 327 12.52 -7.73 6.23
CA TYR A 327 13.53 -6.98 6.98
C TYR A 327 12.87 -6.22 8.15
N ARG A 328 13.68 -5.94 9.17
CA ARG A 328 13.37 -5.02 10.26
C ARG A 328 14.35 -3.85 10.23
N TYR A 329 13.83 -2.64 10.35
CA TYR A 329 14.65 -1.42 10.49
C TYR A 329 14.72 -1.02 11.96
N GLU A 330 15.93 -0.92 12.48
CA GLU A 330 16.19 -0.55 13.86
C GLU A 330 17.57 0.12 14.00
N GLY A 331 17.65 1.19 14.75
CA GLY A 331 18.93 1.88 15.03
C GLY A 331 19.68 2.36 13.78
N GLY A 332 18.96 2.67 12.70
CA GLY A 332 19.56 3.11 11.43
C GLY A 332 19.98 1.98 10.49
N ARG A 333 19.63 0.73 10.80
CA ARG A 333 20.05 -0.47 10.04
C ARG A 333 18.88 -1.34 9.65
N PHE A 334 19.03 -2.00 8.49
CA PHE A 334 18.12 -3.06 8.05
C PHE A 334 18.73 -4.42 8.40
N THR A 335 17.96 -5.25 9.07
CA THR A 335 18.33 -6.64 9.39
C THR A 335 17.34 -7.55 8.69
N ASN A 336 17.84 -8.51 7.90
CA ASN A 336 17.01 -9.56 7.34
C ASN A 336 16.44 -10.40 8.47
N VAL A 337 15.16 -10.74 8.39
CA VAL A 337 14.43 -11.47 9.44
C VAL A 337 14.12 -12.86 8.95
N THR A 338 14.68 -13.85 9.61
CA THR A 338 14.43 -15.27 9.38
C THR A 338 13.18 -15.75 10.14
N LYS A 339 12.74 -16.97 9.85
CA LYS A 339 11.70 -17.66 10.63
C LYS A 339 12.12 -17.83 12.10
N GLU A 340 13.39 -18.16 12.33
CA GLU A 340 13.95 -18.34 13.66
C GLU A 340 13.96 -17.02 14.43
N ASP A 341 14.40 -15.92 13.80
CA ASP A 341 14.37 -14.57 14.41
C ASP A 341 12.95 -14.18 14.84
N LEU A 342 11.91 -14.48 14.03
CA LEU A 342 10.53 -14.21 14.41
C LEU A 342 10.11 -14.99 15.65
N LEU A 343 10.47 -16.27 15.71
CA LEU A 343 10.10 -17.16 16.82
C LEU A 343 10.86 -16.80 18.11
N GLU A 344 12.10 -16.29 18.02
CA GLU A 344 12.86 -15.80 19.17
C GLU A 344 12.37 -14.46 19.71
N VAL A 345 11.92 -13.56 18.84
CA VAL A 345 11.40 -12.21 19.23
C VAL A 345 10.09 -12.33 20.02
N GLY A 346 9.30 -13.37 19.81
CA GLY A 346 8.08 -13.63 20.59
C GLY A 346 8.32 -14.01 22.06
N LEU A 347 9.56 -14.30 22.42
CA LEU A 347 9.96 -14.69 23.79
C LEU A 347 10.46 -13.51 24.63
N GLN A 348 10.53 -12.29 24.09
CA GLN A 348 10.91 -11.05 24.79
C GLN A 348 9.75 -10.07 24.82
#